data_65794eb03efd36e5cbe7b96cfa9a399e
#
_entry.id   65794eb03efd36e5cbe7b96cfa9a399e
#
_cell.length_a   1.000
_cell.length_b   1.000
_cell.length_c   1.000
_cell.angle_alpha   90.00
_cell.angle_beta   90.00
_cell.angle_gamma   90.00
#
_symmetry.space_group_name_H-M   'P 1'
#
loop_
_entity.id
_entity.type
_entity.pdbx_description
1 polymer ?
#
loop_
_entity_poly.entity_id
_entity_poly.type
_entity_poly.pdbx_seq_one_letter_code
_entity_poly.pdbx_strand_id
1 'polypeptide(L)'
;IDKVSRASGFEFGRARMFGGIGAAIGTFAAGKLYGIDQNMIFWLASAAGVCLLVIVWKMQISTHQKQGLLSGKTSPVTLRDAVSLLKIKKFWFFALYVIGVGAVYETYDQQFAIYYSHFFESKARGAEVFGYLTTGQIFLDAIVMFFAPWFVNKIGPKNALLYCGLIMSLRIIGSAWAIGPVSISMIKLLHGFESSVLLVAALKYITANFNPLLSATVYLIGFQFSKS
;
A
#
# COMPACT_ATOMS: atom_id res chain seq x y z
N ILE A 1 -2.27 -3.18 13.06
CA ILE A 1 -3.59 -2.62 12.67
C ILE A 1 -4.56 -3.74 12.29
N ASP A 2 -4.23 -4.72 11.46
CA ASP A 2 -5.13 -5.81 11.06
C ASP A 2 -5.65 -6.63 12.25
N LYS A 3 -4.81 -6.98 13.24
CA LYS A 3 -5.24 -7.66 14.47
C LYS A 3 -6.19 -6.80 15.31
N VAL A 4 -5.93 -5.51 15.40
CA VAL A 4 -6.78 -4.55 16.13
C VAL A 4 -8.10 -4.35 15.39
N SER A 5 -8.06 -4.25 14.05
CA SER A 5 -9.24 -4.15 13.19
C SER A 5 -10.21 -5.31 13.42
N ARG A 6 -9.70 -6.54 13.41
CA ARG A 6 -10.52 -7.74 13.69
C ARG A 6 -11.08 -7.78 15.11
N ALA A 7 -10.28 -7.39 16.10
CA ALA A 7 -10.71 -7.36 17.50
C ALA A 7 -11.76 -6.28 17.77
N SER A 8 -11.73 -5.18 17.01
CA SER A 8 -12.63 -4.03 17.20
C SER A 8 -13.76 -3.96 16.16
N GLY A 9 -13.87 -4.93 15.25
CA GLY A 9 -14.96 -5.06 14.28
C GLY A 9 -14.99 -4.01 13.18
N PHE A 10 -13.89 -3.29 12.93
CA PHE A 10 -13.83 -2.33 11.82
C PHE A 10 -13.00 -2.84 10.63
N GLU A 11 -13.37 -2.41 9.43
CA GLU A 11 -12.68 -2.80 8.20
C GLU A 11 -11.30 -2.15 8.11
N PHE A 12 -10.27 -2.96 7.86
CA PHE A 12 -8.88 -2.51 7.72
C PHE A 12 -8.72 -1.36 6.72
N GLY A 13 -9.40 -1.44 5.57
CA GLY A 13 -9.33 -0.41 4.52
C GLY A 13 -9.77 0.97 5.02
N ARG A 14 -10.83 1.04 5.84
CA ARG A 14 -11.32 2.30 6.40
C ARG A 14 -10.30 2.94 7.34
N ALA A 15 -9.65 2.16 8.19
CA ALA A 15 -8.58 2.68 9.05
C ALA A 15 -7.36 3.13 8.23
N ARG A 16 -7.00 2.39 7.20
CA ARG A 16 -5.89 2.69 6.30
C ARG A 16 -6.09 3.98 5.51
N MET A 17 -7.34 4.31 5.15
CA MET A 17 -7.70 5.55 4.46
C MET A 17 -7.18 6.80 5.20
N PHE A 18 -7.33 6.86 6.53
CA PHE A 18 -6.83 7.99 7.31
C PHE A 18 -5.31 8.14 7.23
N GLY A 19 -4.58 7.00 7.16
CA GLY A 19 -3.14 7.00 6.89
C GLY A 19 -2.81 7.57 5.51
N GLY A 20 -3.61 7.22 4.48
CA GLY A 20 -3.48 7.76 3.13
C GLY A 20 -3.71 9.28 3.09
N ILE A 21 -4.76 9.77 3.75
CA ILE A 21 -5.04 11.22 3.85
C ILE A 21 -3.88 11.94 4.54
N GLY A 22 -3.39 11.40 5.66
CA GLY A 22 -2.23 11.95 6.36
C GLY A 22 -0.97 11.99 5.47
N ALA A 23 -0.73 10.94 4.69
CA ALA A 23 0.38 10.89 3.73
C ALA A 23 0.23 11.95 2.63
N ALA A 24 -0.98 12.13 2.06
CA ALA A 24 -1.24 13.15 1.04
C ALA A 24 -0.96 14.57 1.58
N ILE A 25 -1.45 14.88 2.77
CA ILE A 25 -1.20 16.18 3.44
C ILE A 25 0.29 16.36 3.69
N GLY A 26 0.97 15.33 4.21
CA GLY A 26 2.41 15.34 4.49
C GLY A 26 3.24 15.57 3.22
N THR A 27 2.91 14.87 2.13
CA THR A 27 3.60 15.01 0.84
C THR A 27 3.40 16.40 0.24
N PHE A 28 2.19 16.94 0.32
CA PHE A 28 1.89 18.29 -0.15
C PHE A 28 2.67 19.36 0.66
N ALA A 29 2.67 19.24 1.99
CA ALA A 29 3.40 20.15 2.86
C ALA A 29 4.91 20.07 2.63
N ALA A 30 5.46 18.84 2.50
CA ALA A 30 6.87 18.60 2.21
C ALA A 30 7.27 19.22 0.86
N GLY A 31 6.44 19.08 -0.19
CA GLY A 31 6.71 19.67 -1.49
C GLY A 31 6.80 21.20 -1.45
N LYS A 32 5.89 21.85 -0.70
CA LYS A 32 5.93 23.32 -0.51
C LYS A 32 7.14 23.78 0.30
N LEU A 33 7.45 23.08 1.39
CA LEU A 33 8.59 23.43 2.23
C LEU A 33 9.92 23.19 1.53
N TYR A 34 10.04 22.15 0.72
CA TYR A 34 11.21 21.89 -0.12
C TYR A 34 11.54 23.04 -1.08
N GLY A 35 10.52 23.71 -1.60
CA GLY A 35 10.69 24.88 -2.46
C GLY A 35 11.24 26.12 -1.71
N ILE A 36 11.13 26.16 -0.38
CA ILE A 36 11.68 27.23 0.45
C ILE A 36 13.10 26.90 0.89
N ASP A 37 13.29 25.73 1.51
CA ASP A 37 14.59 25.18 1.92
C ASP A 37 14.50 23.66 1.96
N GLN A 38 15.45 22.99 1.30
CA GLN A 38 15.52 21.52 1.22
C GLN A 38 15.61 20.86 2.61
N ASN A 39 16.18 21.53 3.60
CA ASN A 39 16.29 21.01 4.96
C ASN A 39 14.97 21.00 5.72
N MET A 40 13.98 21.78 5.30
CA MET A 40 12.69 21.87 5.99
C MET A 40 11.90 20.55 5.99
N ILE A 41 12.13 19.67 5.01
CA ILE A 41 11.52 18.34 5.01
C ILE A 41 11.95 17.49 6.20
N PHE A 42 13.22 17.60 6.62
CA PHE A 42 13.74 16.87 7.77
C PHE A 42 13.14 17.40 9.08
N TRP A 43 12.99 18.73 9.20
CA TRP A 43 12.32 19.34 10.34
C TRP A 43 10.85 18.93 10.43
N LEU A 44 10.13 18.92 9.30
CA LEU A 44 8.75 18.45 9.24
C LEU A 44 8.64 16.98 9.67
N ALA A 45 9.51 16.11 9.13
CA ALA A 45 9.52 14.69 9.48
C ALA A 45 9.84 14.48 10.97
N SER A 46 10.78 15.24 11.52
CA SER A 46 11.15 15.18 12.94
C SER A 46 9.99 15.63 13.84
N ALA A 47 9.35 16.74 13.51
CA ALA A 47 8.18 17.22 14.23
C ALA A 47 7.02 16.20 14.22
N ALA A 48 6.73 15.61 13.05
CA ALA A 48 5.74 14.54 12.94
C ALA A 48 6.12 13.31 13.79
N GLY A 49 7.40 12.93 13.82
CA GLY A 49 7.91 11.85 14.67
C GLY A 49 7.69 12.11 16.16
N VAL A 50 7.99 13.32 16.62
CA VAL A 50 7.74 13.74 18.01
C VAL A 50 6.25 13.71 18.35
N CYS A 51 5.39 14.22 17.45
CA CYS A 51 3.94 14.15 17.64
C CYS A 51 3.46 12.69 17.76
N LEU A 52 3.96 11.79 16.92
CA LEU A 52 3.64 10.37 17.00
C LEU A 52 4.09 9.74 18.31
N LEU A 53 5.29 10.06 18.80
CA LEU A 53 5.79 9.60 20.10
C LEU A 53 4.84 10.03 21.24
N VAL A 54 4.43 11.30 21.25
CA VAL A 54 3.50 11.82 22.27
C VAL A 54 2.14 11.12 22.20
N ILE A 55 1.62 10.88 20.97
CA ILE A 55 0.36 10.18 20.77
C ILE A 55 0.46 8.74 21.31
N VAL A 56 1.50 8.00 20.92
CA VAL A 56 1.71 6.62 21.38
C VAL A 56 1.88 6.56 22.88
N TRP A 57 2.61 7.51 23.48
CA TRP A 57 2.81 7.58 24.91
C TRP A 57 1.49 7.82 25.67
N LYS A 58 0.61 8.65 25.12
CA LYS A 58 -0.72 8.90 25.71
C LYS A 58 -1.76 7.82 25.41
N MET A 59 -1.50 6.95 24.43
CA MET A 59 -2.42 5.86 24.10
C MET A 59 -2.51 4.84 25.23
N GLN A 60 -3.62 4.84 25.96
CA GLN A 60 -3.98 3.78 26.92
C GLN A 60 -4.72 2.69 26.18
N ILE A 61 -4.12 1.51 26.05
CA ILE A 61 -4.80 0.33 25.52
C ILE A 61 -5.75 -0.18 26.60
N SER A 62 -7.05 -0.13 26.32
CA SER A 62 -8.08 -0.64 27.23
C SER A 62 -7.81 -2.10 27.64
N THR A 63 -8.07 -2.43 28.89
CA THR A 63 -7.85 -3.78 29.44
C THR A 63 -8.64 -4.85 28.66
N HIS A 64 -9.83 -4.52 28.15
CA HIS A 64 -10.60 -5.38 27.26
C HIS A 64 -9.92 -5.64 25.90
N GLN A 65 -9.27 -4.64 25.32
CA GLN A 65 -8.47 -4.82 24.10
C GLN A 65 -7.21 -5.64 24.36
N LYS A 66 -6.56 -5.45 25.52
CA LYS A 66 -5.44 -6.32 25.94
C LYS A 66 -5.86 -7.78 26.06
N GLN A 67 -7.01 -8.07 26.66
CA GLN A 67 -7.53 -9.43 26.76
C GLN A 67 -7.89 -10.02 25.39
N GLY A 68 -8.50 -9.25 24.48
CA GLY A 68 -8.78 -9.69 23.10
C GLY A 68 -7.51 -9.95 22.27
N LEU A 69 -6.46 -9.17 22.49
CA LEU A 69 -5.14 -9.37 21.85
C LEU A 69 -4.36 -10.55 22.46
N LEU A 70 -4.56 -10.83 23.77
CA LEU A 70 -3.88 -11.89 24.51
C LEU A 70 -4.68 -13.20 24.53
N SER A 71 -6.02 -13.15 24.42
CA SER A 71 -6.91 -14.34 24.43
C SER A 71 -6.84 -15.15 23.13
N GLY A 72 -6.36 -14.57 22.04
CA GLY A 72 -5.87 -15.41 20.97
C GLY A 72 -4.64 -16.14 21.50
N LYS A 73 -4.77 -17.40 21.96
CA LYS A 73 -3.65 -18.32 22.21
C LYS A 73 -2.79 -18.34 20.93
N THR A 74 -1.95 -17.33 20.77
CA THR A 74 -0.92 -17.33 19.75
C THR A 74 0.17 -18.24 20.29
N SER A 75 0.04 -19.54 20.03
CA SER A 75 1.21 -20.39 20.06
C SER A 75 2.30 -19.66 19.28
N PRO A 76 3.52 -19.50 19.82
CA PRO A 76 4.58 -18.83 19.09
C PRO A 76 4.72 -19.54 17.74
N VAL A 77 4.68 -18.76 16.66
CA VAL A 77 4.89 -19.29 15.31
C VAL A 77 6.28 -19.92 15.31
N THR A 78 6.34 -21.24 15.18
CA THR A 78 7.59 -21.97 15.15
C THR A 78 8.17 -21.94 13.73
N LEU A 79 9.49 -22.06 13.59
CA LEU A 79 10.13 -22.21 12.28
C LEU A 79 9.51 -23.38 11.48
N ARG A 80 9.07 -24.44 12.18
CA ARG A 80 8.39 -25.58 11.57
C ARG A 80 7.07 -25.17 10.90
N ASP A 81 6.32 -24.25 11.51
CA ASP A 81 5.06 -23.74 10.94
C ASP A 81 5.34 -22.91 9.69
N ALA A 82 6.38 -22.08 9.71
CA ALA A 82 6.80 -21.30 8.54
C ALA A 82 7.27 -22.22 7.39
N VAL A 83 8.04 -23.27 7.69
CA VAL A 83 8.48 -24.26 6.70
C VAL A 83 7.28 -25.05 6.16
N SER A 84 6.22 -25.28 6.96
CA SER A 84 5.01 -25.96 6.49
C SER A 84 4.29 -25.20 5.37
N LEU A 85 4.40 -23.86 5.33
CA LEU A 85 3.84 -23.03 4.25
C LEU A 85 4.46 -23.38 2.89
N LEU A 86 5.76 -23.69 2.86
CA LEU A 86 6.49 -24.03 1.63
C LEU A 86 5.98 -25.32 0.98
N LYS A 87 5.26 -26.17 1.74
CA LYS A 87 4.64 -27.40 1.21
C LYS A 87 3.29 -27.17 0.54
N ILE A 88 2.71 -25.97 0.69
CA ILE A 88 1.38 -25.64 0.19
C ILE A 88 1.50 -25.06 -1.22
N LYS A 89 1.01 -25.76 -2.25
CA LYS A 89 1.02 -25.26 -3.64
C LYS A 89 0.38 -23.87 -3.80
N LYS A 90 -0.73 -23.59 -3.09
CA LYS A 90 -1.40 -22.26 -3.12
C LYS A 90 -0.49 -21.14 -2.62
N PHE A 91 0.43 -21.44 -1.69
CA PHE A 91 1.41 -20.46 -1.21
C PHE A 91 2.36 -20.02 -2.32
N TRP A 92 2.88 -20.94 -3.11
CA TRP A 92 3.80 -20.64 -4.20
C TRP A 92 3.12 -19.83 -5.32
N PHE A 93 1.88 -20.17 -5.70
CA PHE A 93 1.14 -19.38 -6.68
C PHE A 93 0.88 -17.97 -6.18
N PHE A 94 0.51 -17.81 -4.90
CA PHE A 94 0.32 -16.50 -4.30
C PHE A 94 1.64 -15.74 -4.18
N ALA A 95 2.71 -16.37 -3.72
CA ALA A 95 4.03 -15.76 -3.61
C ALA A 95 4.56 -15.31 -4.98
N LEU A 96 4.47 -16.18 -6.00
CA LEU A 96 4.88 -15.85 -7.36
C LEU A 96 4.08 -14.66 -7.92
N TYR A 97 2.76 -14.62 -7.67
CA TYR A 97 1.93 -13.50 -8.06
C TYR A 97 2.36 -12.20 -7.37
N VAL A 98 2.51 -12.20 -6.05
CA VAL A 98 2.86 -10.99 -5.28
C VAL A 98 4.26 -10.51 -5.61
N ILE A 99 5.24 -11.42 -5.74
CA ILE A 99 6.61 -11.09 -6.13
C ILE A 99 6.62 -10.52 -7.56
N GLY A 100 5.95 -11.19 -8.51
CA GLY A 100 5.89 -10.74 -9.90
C GLY A 100 5.22 -9.38 -10.04
N VAL A 101 4.04 -9.20 -9.43
CA VAL A 101 3.32 -7.91 -9.44
C VAL A 101 4.13 -6.84 -8.71
N GLY A 102 4.70 -7.16 -7.55
CA GLY A 102 5.46 -6.21 -6.74
C GLY A 102 6.76 -5.76 -7.41
N ALA A 103 7.54 -6.69 -7.98
CA ALA A 103 8.79 -6.36 -8.65
C ALA A 103 8.56 -5.47 -9.89
N VAL A 104 7.57 -5.82 -10.71
CA VAL A 104 7.19 -5.00 -11.89
C VAL A 104 6.71 -3.62 -11.46
N TYR A 105 5.94 -3.56 -10.39
CA TYR A 105 5.42 -2.33 -9.80
C TYR A 105 6.53 -1.39 -9.32
N GLU A 106 7.44 -1.88 -8.49
CA GLU A 106 8.56 -1.10 -7.96
C GLU A 106 9.46 -0.58 -9.10
N THR A 107 9.80 -1.44 -10.07
CA THR A 107 10.60 -1.05 -11.23
C THR A 107 9.90 0.03 -12.06
N TYR A 108 8.61 -0.14 -12.33
CA TYR A 108 7.82 0.85 -13.07
C TYR A 108 7.77 2.18 -12.32
N ASP A 109 7.48 2.19 -11.03
CA ASP A 109 7.35 3.44 -10.26
C ASP A 109 8.68 4.19 -10.14
N GLN A 110 9.80 3.49 -9.96
CA GLN A 110 11.13 4.09 -9.94
C GLN A 110 11.47 4.78 -11.28
N GLN A 111 11.17 4.13 -12.39
CA GLN A 111 11.47 4.67 -13.71
C GLN A 111 10.44 5.71 -14.19
N PHE A 112 9.23 5.66 -13.65
CA PHE A 112 8.13 6.52 -14.11
C PHE A 112 8.43 8.00 -13.94
N ALA A 113 9.02 8.43 -12.84
CA ALA A 113 9.35 9.83 -12.61
C ALA A 113 10.33 10.39 -13.67
N ILE A 114 11.32 9.56 -14.05
CA ILE A 114 12.30 9.91 -15.09
C ILE A 114 11.61 9.98 -16.44
N TYR A 115 10.84 8.96 -16.80
CA TYR A 115 10.09 8.91 -18.06
C TYR A 115 9.09 10.06 -18.15
N TYR A 116 8.38 10.38 -17.09
CA TYR A 116 7.41 11.48 -17.04
C TYR A 116 8.05 12.84 -17.30
N SER A 117 9.28 13.04 -16.82
CA SER A 117 9.99 14.31 -16.99
C SER A 117 10.32 14.62 -18.46
N HIS A 118 10.41 13.60 -19.34
CA HIS A 118 10.67 13.79 -20.76
C HIS A 118 9.51 14.48 -21.52
N PHE A 119 8.31 14.51 -20.95
CA PHE A 119 7.17 15.20 -21.55
C PHE A 119 7.15 16.71 -21.28
N PHE A 120 8.16 17.24 -20.58
CA PHE A 120 8.23 18.66 -20.20
C PHE A 120 9.51 19.30 -20.71
N GLU A 121 9.46 20.61 -20.98
CA GLU A 121 10.59 21.39 -21.48
C GLU A 121 11.77 21.43 -20.48
N SER A 122 11.50 21.35 -19.18
CA SER A 122 12.52 21.30 -18.15
C SER A 122 12.25 20.19 -17.13
N LYS A 123 13.33 19.58 -16.63
CA LYS A 123 13.27 18.54 -15.58
C LYS A 123 12.64 19.09 -14.29
N ALA A 124 12.88 20.37 -13.97
CA ALA A 124 12.31 21.02 -12.79
C ALA A 124 10.78 21.10 -12.90
N ARG A 125 10.26 21.51 -14.05
CA ARG A 125 8.82 21.55 -14.30
C ARG A 125 8.19 20.16 -14.28
N GLY A 126 8.87 19.18 -14.88
CA GLY A 126 8.44 17.78 -14.84
C GLY A 126 8.35 17.24 -13.40
N ALA A 127 9.34 17.51 -12.55
CA ALA A 127 9.35 17.12 -11.15
C ALA A 127 8.24 17.79 -10.33
N GLU A 128 8.00 19.08 -10.56
CA GLU A 128 6.92 19.84 -9.90
C GLU A 128 5.54 19.24 -10.22
N VAL A 129 5.24 19.05 -11.50
CA VAL A 129 3.95 18.48 -11.95
C VAL A 129 3.80 17.02 -11.49
N PHE A 130 4.88 16.26 -11.49
CA PHE A 130 4.89 14.91 -10.93
C PHE A 130 4.56 14.90 -9.44
N GLY A 131 5.05 15.86 -8.67
CA GLY A 131 4.69 16.03 -7.26
C GLY A 131 3.19 16.24 -7.06
N TYR A 132 2.56 17.11 -7.85
CA TYR A 132 1.11 17.32 -7.81
C TYR A 132 0.34 16.06 -8.23
N LEU A 133 0.78 15.39 -9.28
CA LEU A 133 0.18 14.13 -9.74
C LEU A 133 0.24 13.05 -8.64
N THR A 134 1.38 12.90 -8.00
CA THR A 134 1.58 11.93 -6.91
C THR A 134 0.70 12.26 -5.70
N THR A 135 0.59 13.54 -5.34
CA THR A 135 -0.31 13.98 -4.26
C THR A 135 -1.77 13.62 -4.58
N GLY A 136 -2.21 13.92 -5.80
CA GLY A 136 -3.56 13.57 -6.27
C GLY A 136 -3.80 12.06 -6.29
N GLN A 137 -2.81 11.28 -6.71
CA GLN A 137 -2.84 9.83 -6.69
C GLN A 137 -2.99 9.27 -5.26
N ILE A 138 -2.21 9.77 -4.30
CA ILE A 138 -2.29 9.33 -2.89
C ILE A 138 -3.68 9.65 -2.30
N PHE A 139 -4.22 10.81 -2.66
CA PHE A 139 -5.58 11.18 -2.23
C PHE A 139 -6.64 10.25 -2.83
N LEU A 140 -6.53 9.94 -4.12
CA LEU A 140 -7.40 8.96 -4.79
C LEU A 140 -7.27 7.57 -4.17
N ASP A 141 -6.04 7.14 -3.87
CA ASP A 141 -5.74 5.88 -3.18
C ASP A 141 -6.48 5.81 -1.82
N ALA A 142 -6.46 6.89 -1.04
CA ALA A 142 -7.17 6.96 0.22
C ALA A 142 -8.70 6.81 0.05
N ILE A 143 -9.27 7.45 -0.97
CA ILE A 143 -10.71 7.32 -1.28
C ILE A 143 -11.03 5.87 -1.68
N VAL A 144 -10.27 5.32 -2.61
CA VAL A 144 -10.49 3.94 -3.09
C VAL A 144 -10.31 2.94 -1.95
N MET A 145 -9.36 3.16 -1.04
CA MET A 145 -9.12 2.32 0.13
C MET A 145 -10.37 2.21 1.03
N PHE A 146 -11.18 3.26 1.10
CA PHE A 146 -12.45 3.22 1.84
C PHE A 146 -13.44 2.23 1.21
N PHE A 147 -13.51 2.18 -0.12
CA PHE A 147 -14.44 1.32 -0.86
C PHE A 147 -13.88 -0.08 -1.18
N ALA A 148 -12.56 -0.25 -1.13
CA ALA A 148 -11.88 -1.49 -1.48
C ALA A 148 -12.41 -2.73 -0.72
N PRO A 149 -12.71 -2.69 0.60
CA PRO A 149 -13.27 -3.83 1.32
C PRO A 149 -14.62 -4.28 0.76
N TRP A 150 -15.49 -3.33 0.42
CA TRP A 150 -16.80 -3.63 -0.18
C TRP A 150 -16.63 -4.28 -1.57
N PHE A 151 -15.78 -3.71 -2.40
CA PHE A 151 -15.50 -4.24 -3.75
C PHE A 151 -14.93 -5.66 -3.67
N VAL A 152 -13.91 -5.88 -2.83
CA VAL A 152 -13.27 -7.19 -2.66
C VAL A 152 -14.24 -8.23 -2.08
N ASN A 153 -15.14 -7.82 -1.17
CA ASN A 153 -16.17 -8.72 -0.65
C ASN A 153 -17.15 -9.16 -1.74
N LYS A 154 -17.51 -8.25 -2.65
CA LYS A 154 -18.47 -8.52 -3.72
C LYS A 154 -17.94 -9.50 -4.77
N ILE A 155 -16.69 -9.34 -5.21
CA ILE A 155 -16.11 -10.15 -6.30
C ILE A 155 -15.24 -11.31 -5.81
N GLY A 156 -14.91 -11.33 -4.53
CA GLY A 156 -14.02 -12.29 -3.91
C GLY A 156 -12.53 -11.90 -4.05
N PRO A 157 -11.69 -12.26 -3.05
CA PRO A 157 -10.30 -11.82 -3.01
C PRO A 157 -9.45 -12.34 -4.16
N LYS A 158 -9.70 -13.57 -4.64
CA LYS A 158 -8.98 -14.14 -5.78
C LYS A 158 -9.23 -13.33 -7.06
N ASN A 159 -10.49 -13.03 -7.36
CA ASN A 159 -10.84 -12.28 -8.57
C ASN A 159 -10.35 -10.84 -8.47
N ALA A 160 -10.41 -10.23 -7.29
CA ALA A 160 -9.86 -8.91 -7.05
C ALA A 160 -8.35 -8.85 -7.36
N LEU A 161 -7.57 -9.85 -6.94
CA LEU A 161 -6.15 -9.95 -7.31
C LEU A 161 -5.95 -10.05 -8.83
N LEU A 162 -6.75 -10.87 -9.53
CA LEU A 162 -6.67 -10.99 -10.99
C LEU A 162 -6.99 -9.64 -11.68
N TYR A 163 -8.01 -8.92 -11.23
CA TYR A 163 -8.32 -7.60 -11.78
C TYR A 163 -7.21 -6.59 -11.52
N CYS A 164 -6.57 -6.61 -10.35
CA CYS A 164 -5.40 -5.75 -10.08
C CYS A 164 -4.26 -6.04 -11.05
N GLY A 165 -3.92 -7.31 -11.28
CA GLY A 165 -2.89 -7.69 -12.24
C GLY A 165 -3.22 -7.28 -13.68
N LEU A 166 -4.49 -7.42 -14.08
CA LEU A 166 -4.95 -6.98 -15.40
C LEU A 166 -4.85 -5.46 -15.57
N ILE A 167 -5.35 -4.69 -14.59
CA ILE A 167 -5.29 -3.23 -14.62
C ILE A 167 -3.84 -2.76 -14.66
N MET A 168 -2.94 -3.38 -13.87
CA MET A 168 -1.52 -3.09 -13.90
C MET A 168 -0.92 -3.31 -15.29
N SER A 169 -1.20 -4.44 -15.91
CA SER A 169 -0.71 -4.77 -17.24
C SER A 169 -1.20 -3.75 -18.29
N LEU A 170 -2.49 -3.40 -18.25
CA LEU A 170 -3.08 -2.39 -19.15
C LEU A 170 -2.46 -1.01 -18.90
N ARG A 171 -2.19 -0.65 -17.65
CA ARG A 171 -1.54 0.61 -17.28
C ARG A 171 -0.12 0.70 -17.84
N ILE A 172 0.66 -0.35 -17.72
CA ILE A 172 2.05 -0.38 -18.22
C ILE A 172 2.05 -0.31 -19.75
N ILE A 173 1.23 -1.10 -20.43
CA ILE A 173 1.08 -1.06 -21.88
C ILE A 173 0.58 0.32 -22.35
N GLY A 174 -0.43 0.87 -21.68
CA GLY A 174 -0.96 2.19 -21.97
C GLY A 174 0.07 3.30 -21.81
N SER A 175 1.00 3.17 -20.84
CA SER A 175 2.09 4.13 -20.66
C SER A 175 3.06 4.16 -21.84
N ALA A 176 3.29 3.01 -22.51
CA ALA A 176 4.11 2.94 -23.71
C ALA A 176 3.45 3.66 -24.92
N TRP A 177 2.13 3.80 -24.93
CA TRP A 177 1.37 4.48 -25.98
C TRP A 177 0.96 5.91 -25.62
N ALA A 178 1.38 6.40 -24.46
CA ALA A 178 1.05 7.76 -24.04
C ALA A 178 1.75 8.81 -24.94
N ILE A 179 0.94 9.69 -25.53
CA ILE A 179 1.43 10.70 -26.50
C ILE A 179 1.82 12.02 -25.81
N GLY A 180 1.47 12.22 -24.54
CA GLY A 180 1.74 13.48 -23.86
C GLY A 180 1.49 13.44 -22.35
N PRO A 181 1.77 14.54 -21.63
CA PRO A 181 1.74 14.56 -20.19
C PRO A 181 0.35 14.28 -19.61
N VAL A 182 -0.73 14.67 -20.29
CA VAL A 182 -2.10 14.45 -19.83
C VAL A 182 -2.46 12.96 -19.89
N SER A 183 -2.21 12.30 -21.04
CA SER A 183 -2.53 10.88 -21.21
C SER A 183 -1.80 9.99 -20.23
N ILE A 184 -0.50 10.23 -20.01
CA ILE A 184 0.29 9.45 -19.07
C ILE A 184 -0.09 9.75 -17.61
N SER A 185 -0.53 10.97 -17.29
CA SER A 185 -1.04 11.34 -15.96
C SER A 185 -2.33 10.58 -15.64
N MET A 186 -3.26 10.49 -16.58
CA MET A 186 -4.49 9.72 -16.43
C MET A 186 -4.22 8.24 -16.19
N ILE A 187 -3.27 7.68 -16.92
CA ILE A 187 -2.82 6.29 -16.74
C ILE A 187 -2.20 6.08 -15.36
N LYS A 188 -1.38 7.04 -14.89
CA LYS A 188 -0.78 6.98 -13.56
C LYS A 188 -1.82 7.01 -12.44
N LEU A 189 -2.92 7.74 -12.59
CA LEU A 189 -3.99 7.80 -11.57
C LEU A 189 -4.69 6.45 -11.37
N LEU A 190 -4.73 5.57 -12.37
CA LEU A 190 -5.27 4.19 -12.22
C LEU A 190 -4.52 3.39 -11.14
N HIS A 191 -3.29 3.77 -10.84
CA HIS A 191 -2.48 3.21 -9.78
C HIS A 191 -3.15 3.28 -8.40
N GLY A 192 -3.81 4.39 -8.07
CA GLY A 192 -4.51 4.54 -6.79
C GLY A 192 -5.62 3.51 -6.60
N PHE A 193 -6.31 3.12 -7.68
CA PHE A 193 -7.29 2.03 -7.62
C PHE A 193 -6.63 0.67 -7.43
N GLU A 194 -5.61 0.40 -8.21
CA GLU A 194 -4.91 -0.90 -8.22
C GLU A 194 -4.26 -1.19 -6.88
N SER A 195 -3.48 -0.25 -6.32
CA SER A 195 -2.72 -0.44 -5.08
C SER A 195 -3.63 -0.68 -3.86
N SER A 196 -4.71 0.10 -3.75
CA SER A 196 -5.69 -0.02 -2.67
C SER A 196 -6.42 -1.36 -2.69
N VAL A 197 -6.90 -1.78 -3.87
CA VAL A 197 -7.61 -3.04 -4.03
C VAL A 197 -6.67 -4.22 -3.84
N LEU A 198 -5.43 -4.14 -4.37
CA LEU A 198 -4.41 -5.17 -4.22
C LEU A 198 -4.12 -5.47 -2.73
N LEU A 199 -3.90 -4.42 -1.93
CA LEU A 199 -3.60 -4.58 -0.52
C LEU A 199 -4.74 -5.27 0.25
N VAL A 200 -5.97 -4.82 0.05
CA VAL A 200 -7.15 -5.41 0.72
C VAL A 200 -7.41 -6.84 0.23
N ALA A 201 -7.30 -7.08 -1.08
CA ALA A 201 -7.48 -8.39 -1.67
C ALA A 201 -6.43 -9.40 -1.20
N ALA A 202 -5.15 -8.99 -1.14
CA ALA A 202 -4.07 -9.83 -0.64
C ALA A 202 -4.28 -10.22 0.82
N LEU A 203 -4.64 -9.27 1.70
CA LEU A 203 -4.93 -9.57 3.10
C LEU A 203 -6.12 -10.52 3.25
N LYS A 204 -7.22 -10.29 2.52
CA LYS A 204 -8.40 -11.16 2.55
C LYS A 204 -8.12 -12.54 1.93
N TYR A 205 -7.30 -12.60 0.87
CA TYR A 205 -6.89 -13.87 0.27
C TYR A 205 -6.05 -14.70 1.24
N ILE A 206 -5.08 -14.07 1.90
CA ILE A 206 -4.23 -14.73 2.91
C ILE A 206 -5.09 -15.29 4.04
N THR A 207 -5.99 -14.47 4.59
CA THR A 207 -6.82 -14.90 5.73
C THR A 207 -7.85 -15.98 5.37
N ALA A 208 -8.29 -16.04 4.11
CA ALA A 208 -9.22 -17.04 3.63
C ALA A 208 -8.54 -18.39 3.28
N ASN A 209 -7.25 -18.39 2.93
CA ASN A 209 -6.57 -19.58 2.40
C ASN A 209 -5.47 -20.13 3.31
N PHE A 210 -4.99 -19.36 4.28
CA PHE A 210 -3.89 -19.75 5.16
C PHE A 210 -4.30 -19.64 6.63
N ASN A 211 -3.59 -20.38 7.49
CA ASN A 211 -3.82 -20.29 8.93
C ASN A 211 -3.65 -18.83 9.41
N PRO A 212 -4.62 -18.27 10.15
CA PRO A 212 -4.55 -16.89 10.65
C PRO A 212 -3.27 -16.57 11.44
N LEU A 213 -2.68 -17.56 12.11
CA LEU A 213 -1.42 -17.41 12.83
C LEU A 213 -0.24 -17.12 11.90
N LEU A 214 -0.28 -17.64 10.68
CA LEU A 214 0.76 -17.49 9.66
C LEU A 214 0.50 -16.33 8.70
N SER A 215 -0.67 -15.69 8.80
CA SER A 215 -1.07 -14.62 7.86
C SER A 215 -0.06 -13.47 7.82
N ALA A 216 0.49 -13.06 8.96
CA ALA A 216 1.51 -12.01 9.02
C ALA A 216 2.81 -12.45 8.33
N THR A 217 3.21 -13.72 8.51
CA THR A 217 4.41 -14.28 7.87
C THR A 217 4.23 -14.37 6.36
N VAL A 218 3.08 -14.87 5.89
CA VAL A 218 2.76 -14.93 4.45
C VAL A 218 2.76 -13.55 3.81
N TYR A 219 2.16 -12.56 4.50
CA TYR A 219 2.16 -11.17 4.04
C TYR A 219 3.58 -10.59 3.97
N LEU A 220 4.38 -10.75 5.03
CA LEU A 220 5.74 -10.24 5.07
C LEU A 220 6.62 -10.88 4.00
N ILE A 221 6.58 -12.21 3.86
CA ILE A 221 7.34 -12.91 2.82
C ILE A 221 6.94 -12.38 1.44
N GLY A 222 5.64 -12.35 1.11
CA GLY A 222 5.18 -11.89 -0.20
C GLY A 222 5.60 -10.45 -0.52
N PHE A 223 5.33 -9.51 0.38
CA PHE A 223 5.57 -8.09 0.12
C PHE A 223 7.00 -7.63 0.36
N GLN A 224 7.79 -8.27 1.23
CA GLN A 224 9.19 -7.90 1.42
C GLN A 224 10.07 -8.41 0.30
N PHE A 225 9.85 -9.62 -0.19
CA PHE A 225 10.59 -10.14 -1.35
C PHE A 225 10.28 -9.38 -2.66
N SER A 226 9.15 -8.69 -2.75
CA SER A 226 8.86 -7.87 -3.92
C SER A 226 9.61 -6.53 -3.92
N LYS A 227 10.17 -6.12 -2.77
CA LYS A 227 10.88 -4.84 -2.59
C LYS A 227 12.41 -4.99 -2.58
N SER A 228 12.89 -6.24 -2.56
CA SER A 228 14.33 -6.57 -2.63
C SER A 228 14.79 -6.69 -4.06
#